data_c8ef85eb2b8abfce7f9412204ab64ac2
#
_entry.id   c8ef85eb2b8abfce7f9412204ab64ac2
#
_cell.length_a   1.000
_cell.length_b   1.000
_cell.length_c   1.000
_cell.angle_alpha   90.00
_cell.angle_beta   90.00
_cell.angle_gamma   90.00
#
_symmetry.space_group_name_H-M   'P 1'
#
loop_
_entity.id
_entity.type
_entity.pdbx_description
1 polymer ?
#
loop_
_entity_poly.entity_id
_entity_poly.type
_entity_poly.pdbx_seq_one_letter_code
_entity_poly.pdbx_strand_id
1 'polypeptide(L)'
;LHGSSAASDVYKRQAEKNKSSSLKVNKSKEERLKFWAGRKAAFPACGVLAPDYMCMDGSIPRGKLAEVLNEITRLSKKYNLPVANAFHAGDGNLHPLIMFDANDKESLRKCEEFGADILKYCVKVGGALTGEHGVGIEKRELMCEAFNDKDIQQQLTIKVALDPNSLLNPG
;
A
#
# COMPACT_ATOMS: atom_id res chain seq x y z
N LEU A 1 -18.01 5.76 10.68
CA LEU A 1 -18.33 7.16 10.42
C LEU A 1 -19.30 7.67 11.49
N HIS A 2 -18.80 8.37 12.50
CA HIS A 2 -19.59 9.32 13.28
C HIS A 2 -19.69 10.62 12.46
N GLY A 3 -20.34 10.53 11.33
CA GLY A 3 -20.71 11.70 10.56
C GLY A 3 -22.15 12.07 10.87
N SER A 4 -22.46 13.35 10.80
CA SER A 4 -23.85 13.82 10.75
C SER A 4 -24.62 13.01 9.69
N SER A 5 -25.93 12.88 9.82
CA SER A 5 -26.80 12.21 8.83
C SER A 5 -26.50 12.64 7.38
N ALA A 6 -26.16 13.92 7.18
CA ALA A 6 -25.79 14.49 5.88
C ALA A 6 -24.52 13.85 5.25
N ALA A 7 -23.45 13.60 6.02
CA ALA A 7 -22.25 12.94 5.49
C ALA A 7 -22.52 11.50 5.10
N SER A 8 -23.30 10.77 5.90
CA SER A 8 -23.73 9.40 5.58
C SER A 8 -24.52 9.35 4.27
N ASP A 9 -25.39 10.32 4.02
CA ASP A 9 -26.23 10.38 2.82
C ASP A 9 -25.43 10.73 1.55
N VAL A 10 -24.35 11.51 1.68
CA VAL A 10 -23.41 11.77 0.57
C VAL A 10 -22.74 10.47 0.13
N TYR A 11 -22.21 9.66 1.05
CA TYR A 11 -21.56 8.39 0.72
C TYR A 11 -22.52 7.37 0.12
N LYS A 12 -23.76 7.29 0.62
CA LYS A 12 -24.79 6.43 0.04
C LYS A 12 -25.06 6.79 -1.41
N ARG A 13 -25.32 8.08 -1.69
CA ARG A 13 -25.55 8.55 -3.07
C ARG A 13 -24.36 8.31 -3.98
N GLN A 14 -23.13 8.47 -3.48
CA GLN A 14 -21.93 8.16 -4.28
C GLN A 14 -21.80 6.67 -4.56
N ALA A 15 -22.08 5.79 -3.61
CA ALA A 15 -22.07 4.35 -3.83
C ALA A 15 -23.10 3.94 -4.88
N GLU A 16 -24.34 4.45 -4.79
CA GLU A 16 -25.41 4.22 -5.78
C GLU A 16 -25.02 4.74 -7.17
N LYS A 17 -24.52 5.99 -7.26
CA LYS A 17 -24.04 6.60 -8.50
C LYS A 17 -22.95 5.76 -9.18
N ASN A 18 -22.08 5.13 -8.39
CA ASN A 18 -20.97 4.31 -8.89
C ASN A 18 -21.35 2.81 -8.97
N LYS A 19 -22.64 2.48 -8.94
CA LYS A 19 -23.16 1.13 -9.16
C LYS A 19 -22.58 0.10 -8.19
N SER A 20 -22.48 0.45 -6.90
CA SER A 20 -22.08 -0.51 -5.87
C SER A 20 -23.06 -1.69 -5.84
N SER A 21 -22.54 -2.91 -5.76
CA SER A 21 -23.35 -4.13 -5.72
C SER A 21 -24.08 -4.31 -4.39
N SER A 22 -23.57 -3.72 -3.32
CA SER A 22 -24.24 -3.71 -2.01
C SER A 22 -23.75 -2.53 -1.17
N LEU A 23 -24.59 -2.09 -0.27
CA LEU A 23 -24.27 -1.05 0.73
C LEU A 23 -24.83 -1.49 2.09
N LYS A 24 -23.94 -1.59 3.07
CA LYS A 24 -24.31 -1.89 4.46
C LYS A 24 -23.96 -0.71 5.36
N VAL A 25 -24.91 -0.23 6.12
CA VAL A 25 -24.75 0.84 7.10
C VAL A 25 -25.08 0.28 8.47
N ASN A 26 -24.15 0.43 9.43
CA ASN A 26 -24.42 -0.04 10.79
C ASN A 26 -25.53 0.79 11.45
N LYS A 27 -26.43 0.10 12.15
CA LYS A 27 -27.56 0.70 12.87
C LYS A 27 -27.39 0.63 14.39
N SER A 28 -26.41 -0.14 14.86
CA SER A 28 -26.12 -0.30 16.29
C SER A 28 -24.61 -0.32 16.57
N LYS A 29 -24.26 -0.20 17.87
CA LYS A 29 -22.87 -0.32 18.32
C LYS A 29 -22.30 -1.71 18.03
N GLU A 30 -23.12 -2.76 18.20
CA GLU A 30 -22.76 -4.14 17.98
C GLU A 30 -22.44 -4.41 16.49
N GLU A 31 -23.27 -3.90 15.59
CA GLU A 31 -23.02 -4.01 14.14
C GLU A 31 -21.74 -3.27 13.75
N ARG A 32 -21.51 -2.08 14.32
CA ARG A 32 -20.27 -1.34 14.10
C ARG A 32 -19.05 -2.13 14.53
N LEU A 33 -19.09 -2.78 15.70
CA LEU A 33 -17.99 -3.62 16.18
C LEU A 33 -17.72 -4.79 15.23
N LYS A 34 -18.76 -5.42 14.68
CA LYS A 34 -18.62 -6.49 13.66
C LYS A 34 -17.94 -5.98 12.38
N PHE A 35 -18.29 -4.80 11.89
CA PHE A 35 -17.61 -4.20 10.73
C PHE A 35 -16.13 -3.92 11.01
N TRP A 36 -15.82 -3.37 12.19
CA TRP A 36 -14.44 -3.15 12.61
C TRP A 36 -13.66 -4.44 12.82
N ALA A 37 -14.29 -5.50 13.32
CA ALA A 37 -13.65 -6.81 13.44
C ALA A 37 -13.22 -7.34 12.06
N GLY A 38 -14.09 -7.23 11.05
CA GLY A 38 -13.75 -7.57 9.66
C GLY A 38 -12.58 -6.75 9.11
N ARG A 39 -12.57 -5.42 9.36
CA ARG A 39 -11.46 -4.56 8.94
C ARG A 39 -10.13 -4.93 9.60
N LYS A 40 -10.14 -5.23 10.90
CA LYS A 40 -8.96 -5.66 11.66
C LYS A 40 -8.43 -7.03 11.23
N ALA A 41 -9.32 -7.91 10.77
CA ALA A 41 -8.96 -9.25 10.31
C ALA A 41 -8.49 -9.29 8.84
N ALA A 42 -8.50 -8.17 8.11
CA ALA A 42 -8.17 -8.16 6.68
C ALA A 42 -6.77 -8.69 6.37
N PHE A 43 -5.75 -8.26 7.11
CA PHE A 43 -4.37 -8.74 6.93
C PHE A 43 -4.22 -10.22 7.29
N PRO A 44 -4.63 -10.70 8.50
CA PRO A 44 -4.57 -12.12 8.81
C PRO A 44 -5.35 -13.01 7.84
N ALA A 45 -6.45 -12.51 7.27
CA ALA A 45 -7.25 -13.27 6.30
C ALA A 45 -6.48 -13.57 5.01
N CYS A 46 -5.48 -12.77 4.66
CA CYS A 46 -4.63 -13.03 3.49
C CYS A 46 -3.82 -14.32 3.63
N GLY A 47 -3.49 -14.74 4.86
CA GLY A 47 -2.80 -16.01 5.14
C GLY A 47 -3.60 -17.27 4.75
N VAL A 48 -4.91 -17.14 4.44
CA VAL A 48 -5.71 -18.24 3.88
C VAL A 48 -5.45 -18.41 2.37
N LEU A 49 -4.97 -17.37 1.70
CA LEU A 49 -4.78 -17.34 0.25
C LEU A 49 -3.37 -17.77 -0.18
N ALA A 50 -2.38 -17.48 0.64
CA ALA A 50 -0.98 -17.86 0.41
C ALA A 50 -0.22 -17.95 1.75
N PRO A 51 0.89 -18.71 1.82
CA PRO A 51 1.69 -18.82 3.04
C PRO A 51 2.30 -17.48 3.48
N ASP A 52 2.66 -16.63 2.52
CA ASP A 52 3.32 -15.35 2.76
C ASP A 52 2.63 -14.21 2.00
N TYR A 53 2.85 -12.98 2.46
CA TYR A 53 2.52 -11.78 1.70
C TYR A 53 3.55 -10.67 1.95
N MET A 54 3.81 -9.90 0.91
CA MET A 54 4.64 -8.68 0.99
C MET A 54 3.72 -7.46 0.92
N CYS A 55 3.81 -6.58 1.90
CA CYS A 55 3.02 -5.35 1.96
C CYS A 55 3.83 -4.19 1.38
N MET A 56 3.43 -3.70 0.22
CA MET A 56 4.00 -2.50 -0.37
C MET A 56 3.30 -1.26 0.20
N ASP A 57 4.09 -0.33 0.71
CA ASP A 57 3.60 0.91 1.29
C ASP A 57 4.08 2.07 0.41
N GLY A 58 3.29 2.43 -0.59
CA GLY A 58 3.50 3.58 -1.44
C GLY A 58 2.43 4.64 -1.21
N SER A 59 2.72 5.90 -1.49
CA SER A 59 1.70 6.95 -1.47
C SER A 59 1.49 7.57 -2.84
N ILE A 60 0.27 8.05 -3.08
CA ILE A 60 -0.14 8.64 -4.34
C ILE A 60 -1.07 9.83 -4.14
N PRO A 61 -1.17 10.77 -5.08
CA PRO A 61 -2.23 11.75 -5.09
C PRO A 61 -3.60 11.04 -5.11
N ARG A 62 -4.52 11.41 -4.23
CA ARG A 62 -5.85 10.74 -4.06
C ARG A 62 -6.62 10.60 -5.37
N GLY A 63 -6.53 11.60 -6.26
CA GLY A 63 -7.17 11.57 -7.58
C GLY A 63 -6.64 10.48 -8.53
N LYS A 64 -5.49 9.87 -8.21
CA LYS A 64 -4.84 8.81 -8.98
C LYS A 64 -5.21 7.39 -8.53
N LEU A 65 -6.02 7.25 -7.47
CA LEU A 65 -6.33 5.97 -6.86
C LEU A 65 -6.83 4.92 -7.87
N ALA A 66 -7.82 5.27 -8.69
CA ALA A 66 -8.39 4.33 -9.67
C ALA A 66 -7.36 3.91 -10.74
N GLU A 67 -6.54 4.86 -11.20
CA GLU A 67 -5.47 4.61 -12.18
C GLU A 67 -4.45 3.62 -11.62
N VAL A 68 -3.99 3.83 -10.39
CA VAL A 68 -2.98 2.99 -9.74
C VAL A 68 -3.54 1.60 -9.41
N LEU A 69 -4.79 1.48 -8.95
CA LEU A 69 -5.42 0.18 -8.72
C LEU A 69 -5.56 -0.65 -10.01
N ASN A 70 -5.85 0.00 -11.14
CA ASN A 70 -5.86 -0.66 -12.43
C ASN A 70 -4.46 -1.16 -12.82
N GLU A 71 -3.42 -0.36 -12.56
CA GLU A 71 -2.04 -0.77 -12.82
C GLU A 71 -1.62 -1.94 -11.91
N ILE A 72 -1.94 -1.90 -10.62
CA ILE A 72 -1.70 -3.03 -9.70
C ILE A 72 -2.37 -4.31 -10.23
N THR A 73 -3.61 -4.20 -10.72
CA THR A 73 -4.33 -5.33 -11.32
C THR A 73 -3.63 -5.85 -12.58
N ARG A 74 -3.11 -4.97 -13.42
CA ARG A 74 -2.34 -5.33 -14.61
C ARG A 74 -1.04 -6.04 -14.24
N LEU A 75 -0.32 -5.52 -13.25
CA LEU A 75 0.93 -6.09 -12.76
C LEU A 75 0.70 -7.46 -12.10
N SER A 76 -0.37 -7.63 -11.33
CA SER A 76 -0.77 -8.94 -10.77
C SER A 76 -0.88 -10.02 -11.86
N LYS A 77 -1.49 -9.67 -13.00
CA LYS A 77 -1.57 -10.58 -14.16
C LYS A 77 -0.21 -10.81 -14.81
N LYS A 78 0.64 -9.75 -14.94
CA LYS A 78 1.99 -9.85 -15.52
C LYS A 78 2.86 -10.81 -14.74
N TYR A 79 2.86 -10.73 -13.41
CA TYR A 79 3.68 -11.54 -12.53
C TYR A 79 3.01 -12.86 -12.13
N ASN A 80 1.73 -13.03 -12.44
CA ASN A 80 0.91 -14.18 -12.05
C ASN A 80 0.94 -14.41 -10.52
N LEU A 81 0.85 -13.32 -9.75
CA LEU A 81 0.75 -13.33 -8.29
C LEU A 81 -0.54 -12.62 -7.85
N PRO A 82 -1.32 -13.23 -6.95
CA PRO A 82 -2.50 -12.57 -6.39
C PRO A 82 -2.11 -11.34 -5.57
N VAL A 83 -2.97 -10.33 -5.55
CA VAL A 83 -2.80 -9.14 -4.73
C VAL A 83 -4.12 -8.77 -4.07
N ALA A 84 -4.08 -8.49 -2.77
CA ALA A 84 -5.18 -7.86 -2.05
C ALA A 84 -4.84 -6.41 -1.72
N ASN A 85 -5.85 -5.53 -1.69
CA ASN A 85 -5.63 -4.12 -1.40
C ASN A 85 -6.35 -3.73 -0.10
N ALA A 86 -5.58 -3.33 0.91
CA ALA A 86 -6.09 -2.84 2.18
C ALA A 86 -5.35 -1.55 2.55
N PHE A 87 -5.92 -0.39 2.28
CA PHE A 87 -5.21 0.88 2.30
C PHE A 87 -6.02 2.03 2.92
N HIS A 88 -5.34 3.15 3.14
CA HIS A 88 -5.91 4.39 3.63
C HIS A 88 -6.30 5.31 2.46
N ALA A 89 -7.44 5.02 1.82
CA ALA A 89 -7.88 5.72 0.60
C ALA A 89 -7.98 7.25 0.76
N GLY A 90 -8.34 7.73 1.97
CA GLY A 90 -8.47 9.16 2.28
C GLY A 90 -7.13 9.91 2.26
N ASP A 91 -6.04 9.22 2.53
CA ASP A 91 -4.69 9.77 2.62
C ASP A 91 -3.86 9.53 1.35
N GLY A 92 -4.32 8.63 0.48
CA GLY A 92 -3.58 8.19 -0.70
C GLY A 92 -2.47 7.19 -0.38
N ASN A 93 -2.44 6.66 0.85
CA ASN A 93 -1.47 5.64 1.25
C ASN A 93 -2.00 4.25 0.89
N LEU A 94 -1.22 3.51 0.10
CA LEU A 94 -1.58 2.21 -0.45
C LEU A 94 -0.85 1.08 0.27
N HIS A 95 -1.59 0.01 0.59
CA HIS A 95 -1.03 -1.24 1.10
C HIS A 95 -1.47 -2.42 0.21
N PRO A 96 -0.96 -2.56 -1.02
CA PRO A 96 -1.14 -3.78 -1.78
C PRO A 96 -0.37 -4.91 -1.10
N LEU A 97 -1.07 -6.00 -0.82
CA LEU A 97 -0.54 -7.22 -0.22
C LEU A 97 -0.31 -8.22 -1.36
N ILE A 98 0.92 -8.37 -1.80
CA ILE A 98 1.29 -9.31 -2.85
C ILE A 98 1.47 -10.67 -2.20
N MET A 99 0.72 -11.66 -2.65
CA MET A 99 0.70 -13.00 -2.08
C MET A 99 1.67 -13.91 -2.82
N PHE A 100 2.51 -14.63 -2.06
CA PHE A 100 3.56 -15.48 -2.61
C PHE A 100 3.91 -16.62 -1.64
N ASP A 101 4.85 -17.45 -2.04
CA ASP A 101 5.48 -18.47 -1.18
C ASP A 101 6.98 -18.14 -1.07
N ALA A 102 7.45 -17.80 0.14
CA ALA A 102 8.85 -17.46 0.39
C ALA A 102 9.80 -18.67 0.24
N ASN A 103 9.29 -19.90 0.27
CA ASN A 103 10.09 -21.10 0.03
C ASN A 103 10.33 -21.33 -1.47
N ASP A 104 9.55 -20.72 -2.35
CA ASP A 104 9.78 -20.72 -3.79
C ASP A 104 10.56 -19.46 -4.19
N LYS A 105 11.83 -19.64 -4.54
CA LYS A 105 12.74 -18.54 -4.94
C LYS A 105 12.22 -17.74 -6.14
N GLU A 106 11.55 -18.39 -7.08
CA GLU A 106 10.99 -17.70 -8.24
C GLU A 106 9.75 -16.86 -7.85
N SER A 107 8.92 -17.39 -6.96
CA SER A 107 7.79 -16.65 -6.39
C SER A 107 8.26 -15.40 -5.61
N LEU A 108 9.29 -15.55 -4.78
CA LEU A 108 9.91 -14.44 -4.05
C LEU A 108 10.44 -13.37 -5.02
N ARG A 109 11.27 -13.76 -6.00
CA ARG A 109 11.82 -12.83 -6.99
C ARG A 109 10.72 -12.05 -7.74
N LYS A 110 9.68 -12.76 -8.18
CA LYS A 110 8.52 -12.12 -8.84
C LYS A 110 7.78 -11.17 -7.91
N CYS A 111 7.66 -11.50 -6.63
CA CYS A 111 7.03 -10.65 -5.63
C CYS A 111 7.81 -9.34 -5.45
N GLU A 112 9.14 -9.43 -5.33
CA GLU A 112 10.03 -8.26 -5.21
C GLU A 112 9.95 -7.35 -6.45
N GLU A 113 10.03 -7.93 -7.66
CA GLU A 113 9.89 -7.18 -8.91
C GLU A 113 8.51 -6.53 -9.05
N PHE A 114 7.45 -7.25 -8.69
CA PHE A 114 6.09 -6.71 -8.69
C PHE A 114 5.96 -5.53 -7.71
N GLY A 115 6.49 -5.67 -6.51
CA GLY A 115 6.52 -4.61 -5.51
C GLY A 115 7.28 -3.37 -6.01
N ALA A 116 8.45 -3.57 -6.61
CA ALA A 116 9.23 -2.50 -7.20
C ALA A 116 8.48 -1.77 -8.32
N ASP A 117 7.82 -2.50 -9.22
CA ASP A 117 7.01 -1.91 -10.32
C ASP A 117 5.84 -1.08 -9.77
N ILE A 118 5.18 -1.52 -8.68
CA ILE A 118 4.13 -0.73 -8.02
C ILE A 118 4.70 0.60 -7.51
N LEU A 119 5.81 0.55 -6.77
CA LEU A 119 6.40 1.74 -6.16
C LEU A 119 6.93 2.73 -7.20
N LYS A 120 7.56 2.24 -8.27
CA LYS A 120 7.95 3.08 -9.43
C LYS A 120 6.74 3.77 -10.05
N TYR A 121 5.62 3.06 -10.15
CA TYR A 121 4.40 3.66 -10.68
C TYR A 121 3.81 4.71 -9.72
N CYS A 122 3.88 4.49 -8.40
CA CYS A 122 3.51 5.50 -7.41
C CYS A 122 4.30 6.80 -7.60
N VAL A 123 5.62 6.72 -7.74
CA VAL A 123 6.48 7.88 -8.02
C VAL A 123 6.11 8.54 -9.34
N LYS A 124 5.93 7.75 -10.40
CA LYS A 124 5.56 8.24 -11.75
C LYS A 124 4.28 9.08 -11.76
N VAL A 125 3.29 8.77 -10.92
CA VAL A 125 2.03 9.53 -10.85
C VAL A 125 2.10 10.71 -9.87
N GLY A 126 3.28 11.03 -9.36
CA GLY A 126 3.52 12.16 -8.44
C GLY A 126 3.35 11.80 -6.96
N GLY A 127 3.49 10.55 -6.62
CA GLY A 127 3.51 10.02 -5.26
C GLY A 127 4.91 9.80 -4.72
N ALA A 128 5.05 8.90 -3.73
CA ALA A 128 6.32 8.58 -3.07
C ALA A 128 6.49 7.07 -2.85
N LEU A 129 7.75 6.65 -2.65
CA LEU A 129 8.13 5.24 -2.42
C LEU A 129 7.56 4.67 -1.12
N THR A 130 7.28 5.52 -0.15
CA THR A 130 6.76 5.09 1.16
C THR A 130 5.72 6.08 1.66
N GLY A 131 4.69 5.56 2.27
CA GLY A 131 3.67 6.36 2.94
C GLY A 131 3.96 6.51 4.43
N GLU A 132 4.11 5.37 5.13
CA GLU A 132 4.27 5.35 6.60
C GLU A 132 5.32 4.36 7.11
N HIS A 133 5.69 3.31 6.34
CA HIS A 133 6.61 2.26 6.81
C HIS A 133 8.08 2.66 6.74
N GLY A 134 8.43 3.64 5.93
CA GLY A 134 9.81 3.98 5.62
C GLY A 134 10.40 3.16 4.47
N VAL A 135 11.61 3.53 4.05
CA VAL A 135 12.30 2.88 2.92
C VAL A 135 12.87 1.51 3.33
N GLY A 136 13.55 1.44 4.47
CA GLY A 136 14.20 0.23 4.95
C GLY A 136 15.16 -0.38 3.91
N ILE A 137 15.37 -1.69 4.01
CA ILE A 137 16.18 -2.44 3.05
C ILE A 137 15.39 -2.81 1.78
N GLU A 138 14.06 -2.96 1.90
CA GLU A 138 13.19 -3.42 0.80
C GLU A 138 13.08 -2.42 -0.35
N LYS A 139 13.16 -1.11 -0.05
CA LYS A 139 12.95 -0.03 -1.02
C LYS A 139 14.21 0.77 -1.31
N ARG A 140 15.34 0.41 -0.68
CA ARG A 140 16.59 1.16 -0.79
C ARG A 140 17.05 1.34 -2.24
N GLU A 141 17.01 0.27 -3.01
CA GLU A 141 17.41 0.29 -4.42
C GLU A 141 16.50 1.13 -5.31
N LEU A 142 15.32 1.51 -4.80
CA LEU A 142 14.36 2.36 -5.52
C LEU A 142 14.54 3.85 -5.20
N MET A 143 15.47 4.23 -4.32
CA MET A 143 15.68 5.63 -3.96
C MET A 143 16.01 6.50 -5.16
N CYS A 144 16.77 5.98 -6.13
CA CYS A 144 17.11 6.67 -7.37
C CYS A 144 15.91 6.94 -8.30
N GLU A 145 14.79 6.26 -8.11
CA GLU A 145 13.55 6.52 -8.85
C GLU A 145 12.82 7.78 -8.34
N ALA A 146 13.01 8.12 -7.07
CA ALA A 146 12.35 9.25 -6.42
C ALA A 146 13.25 10.46 -6.19
N PHE A 147 14.58 10.25 -6.09
CA PHE A 147 15.54 11.27 -5.71
C PHE A 147 16.72 11.27 -6.69
N ASN A 148 17.23 12.45 -7.00
CA ASN A 148 18.48 12.58 -7.76
C ASN A 148 19.69 12.35 -6.87
N ASP A 149 20.87 12.21 -7.46
CA ASP A 149 22.11 11.92 -6.74
C ASP A 149 22.45 12.97 -5.67
N LYS A 150 22.13 14.25 -5.90
CA LYS A 150 22.39 15.32 -4.92
C LYS A 150 21.49 15.19 -3.70
N ASP A 151 20.23 14.84 -3.90
CA ASP A 151 19.28 14.62 -2.80
C ASP A 151 19.71 13.43 -1.96
N ILE A 152 20.10 12.32 -2.62
CA ILE A 152 20.61 11.13 -1.95
C ILE A 152 21.88 11.46 -1.17
N GLN A 153 22.82 12.21 -1.76
CA GLN A 153 24.05 12.62 -1.08
C GLN A 153 23.76 13.49 0.14
N GLN A 154 22.79 14.39 0.09
CA GLN A 154 22.40 15.18 1.27
C GLN A 154 21.80 14.31 2.38
N GLN A 155 20.97 13.34 2.05
CA GLN A 155 20.41 12.39 3.02
C GLN A 155 21.54 11.58 3.70
N LEU A 156 22.51 11.09 2.92
CA LEU A 156 23.68 10.38 3.44
C LEU A 156 24.54 11.28 4.35
N THR A 157 24.68 12.57 4.02
CA THR A 157 25.42 13.53 4.87
C THR A 157 24.78 13.66 6.25
N ILE A 158 23.45 13.70 6.32
CA ILE A 158 22.71 13.72 7.60
C ILE A 158 22.95 12.42 8.37
N LYS A 159 22.84 11.26 7.70
CA LYS A 159 23.11 9.96 8.29
C LYS A 159 24.51 9.90 8.91
N VAL A 160 25.53 10.28 8.17
CA VAL A 160 26.94 10.26 8.64
C VAL A 160 27.15 11.23 9.79
N ALA A 161 26.53 12.42 9.77
CA ALA A 161 26.65 13.39 10.85
C ALA A 161 26.08 12.89 12.19
N LEU A 162 24.99 12.10 12.13
CA LEU A 162 24.32 11.55 13.32
C LEU A 162 24.86 10.18 13.74
N ASP A 163 25.43 9.43 12.81
CA ASP A 163 25.91 8.06 13.00
C ASP A 163 27.24 7.84 12.27
N PRO A 164 28.33 8.53 12.71
CA PRO A 164 29.61 8.48 12.01
C PRO A 164 30.26 7.09 12.00
N ASN A 165 29.88 6.22 12.90
CA ASN A 165 30.36 4.83 12.99
C ASN A 165 29.46 3.79 12.32
N SER A 166 28.39 4.24 11.66
CA SER A 166 27.41 3.37 10.98
C SER A 166 26.87 2.23 11.86
N LEU A 167 26.53 2.56 13.11
CA LEU A 167 26.00 1.60 14.09
C LEU A 167 24.48 1.46 14.01
N LEU A 168 23.79 2.51 13.54
CA LEU A 168 22.34 2.56 13.45
C LEU A 168 21.90 2.13 12.04
N ASN A 169 21.20 0.99 11.97
CA ASN A 169 20.72 0.43 10.70
C ASN A 169 21.84 0.39 9.64
N PRO A 170 22.93 -0.35 9.88
CA PRO A 170 24.00 -0.52 8.92
C PRO A 170 23.49 -1.32 7.73
N GLY A 171 23.55 -0.77 6.54
CA GLY A 171 23.07 -1.47 5.35
C GLY A 171 22.95 -0.61 4.12
#